data_a915a0895c86e2d9677a0dc62f5335cd
#
_entry.id   a915a0895c86e2d9677a0dc62f5335cd
#
_cell.length_a   1.000
_cell.length_b   1.000
_cell.length_c   1.000
_cell.angle_alpha   90.00
_cell.angle_beta   90.00
_cell.angle_gamma   90.00
#
_symmetry.space_group_name_H-M   'P 1'
#
loop_
_entity.id
_entity.type
_entity.pdbx_description
1 polymer ?
#
loop_
_entity_poly.entity_id
_entity_poly.type
_entity_poly.pdbx_seq_one_letter_code
_entity_poly.pdbx_strand_id
1 'polypeptide(L)'
;MIAALLTALALQAAPPPALDPAAVKAVEAVAFDYVDGQLEGDTARVTRALHPDLAKRAVRAKADPDEVLALRRMSRDELIDLTRQGALKTPRDQWDRTVRVLDVAGNVAVARVETPWFVDYLNLGRFGERWMIVNALWYPKPRPAAK
;
A
#
# COMPACT_ATOMS: atom_id res chain seq x y z
N MET A 1 18.60 20.61 -56.33
CA MET A 1 18.26 20.69 -54.92
C MET A 1 17.32 19.52 -54.61
N ILE A 2 17.82 18.50 -53.93
CA ILE A 2 17.06 17.29 -53.55
C ILE A 2 16.70 17.45 -52.05
N ALA A 3 15.39 17.62 -51.80
CA ALA A 3 14.86 17.67 -50.42
C ALA A 3 14.71 16.23 -49.90
N ALA A 4 15.52 15.85 -48.92
CA ALA A 4 15.38 14.57 -48.20
C ALA A 4 14.26 14.68 -47.17
N LEU A 5 13.16 13.95 -47.37
CA LEU A 5 12.08 13.80 -46.43
C LEU A 5 12.51 12.78 -45.36
N LEU A 6 12.85 13.26 -44.17
CA LEU A 6 13.08 12.42 -42.98
C LEU A 6 11.71 12.04 -42.40
N THR A 7 11.26 10.82 -42.66
CA THR A 7 10.07 10.25 -41.98
C THR A 7 10.48 9.77 -40.60
N ALA A 8 10.10 10.50 -39.54
CA ALA A 8 10.27 10.08 -38.18
C ALA A 8 9.28 8.95 -37.87
N LEU A 9 9.77 7.73 -37.75
CA LEU A 9 8.98 6.57 -37.26
C LEU A 9 8.82 6.71 -35.75
N ALA A 10 7.65 7.14 -35.32
CA ALA A 10 7.32 7.17 -33.89
C ALA A 10 7.15 5.72 -33.40
N LEU A 11 8.09 5.23 -32.59
CA LEU A 11 8.02 3.95 -31.91
C LEU A 11 6.93 4.05 -30.83
N GLN A 12 5.70 3.66 -31.14
CA GLN A 12 4.64 3.54 -30.14
C GLN A 12 4.94 2.31 -29.27
N ALA A 13 5.25 2.56 -27.98
CA ALA A 13 5.34 1.50 -27.01
C ALA A 13 4.00 0.77 -26.91
N ALA A 14 4.00 -0.56 -26.95
CA ALA A 14 2.80 -1.35 -26.73
C ALA A 14 2.20 -1.01 -25.34
N PRO A 15 0.87 -0.95 -25.21
CA PRO A 15 0.26 -0.74 -23.91
C PRO A 15 0.69 -1.86 -22.95
N PRO A 16 0.87 -1.57 -21.65
CA PRO A 16 1.22 -2.59 -20.68
C PRO A 16 0.17 -3.70 -20.67
N PRO A 17 0.56 -4.97 -20.45
CA PRO A 17 -0.37 -6.08 -20.41
C PRO A 17 -1.42 -5.82 -19.30
N ALA A 18 -2.68 -6.20 -19.58
CA ALA A 18 -3.74 -6.10 -18.58
C ALA A 18 -3.42 -7.01 -17.39
N LEU A 19 -3.66 -6.49 -16.17
CA LEU A 19 -3.48 -7.27 -14.95
C LEU A 19 -4.46 -8.44 -14.90
N ASP A 20 -4.03 -9.59 -14.35
CA ASP A 20 -4.91 -10.74 -14.10
C ASP A 20 -6.05 -10.35 -13.12
N PRO A 21 -7.32 -10.35 -13.55
CA PRO A 21 -8.44 -9.90 -12.72
C PRO A 21 -8.62 -10.73 -11.43
N ALA A 22 -8.29 -12.04 -11.48
CA ALA A 22 -8.40 -12.91 -10.31
C ALA A 22 -7.35 -12.55 -9.25
N ALA A 23 -6.11 -12.31 -9.68
CA ALA A 23 -5.04 -11.85 -8.80
C ALA A 23 -5.32 -10.45 -8.23
N VAL A 24 -5.80 -9.52 -9.05
CA VAL A 24 -6.20 -8.18 -8.61
C VAL A 24 -7.24 -8.27 -7.50
N LYS A 25 -8.32 -9.04 -7.70
CA LYS A 25 -9.37 -9.23 -6.70
C LYS A 25 -8.84 -9.83 -5.39
N ALA A 26 -7.92 -10.80 -5.48
CA ALA A 26 -7.33 -11.43 -4.30
C ALA A 26 -6.43 -10.45 -3.53
N VAL A 27 -5.63 -9.65 -4.23
CA VAL A 27 -4.78 -8.61 -3.62
C VAL A 27 -5.62 -7.51 -2.97
N GLU A 28 -6.70 -7.06 -3.63
CA GLU A 28 -7.64 -6.10 -3.05
C GLU A 28 -8.27 -6.61 -1.76
N ALA A 29 -8.70 -7.87 -1.74
CA ALA A 29 -9.29 -8.48 -0.54
C ALA A 29 -8.33 -8.45 0.66
N VAL A 30 -7.05 -8.74 0.44
CA VAL A 30 -6.01 -8.67 1.49
C VAL A 30 -5.79 -7.23 1.94
N ALA A 31 -5.74 -6.27 1.01
CA ALA A 31 -5.57 -4.86 1.35
C ALA A 31 -6.78 -4.32 2.13
N PHE A 32 -8.01 -4.76 1.80
CA PHE A 32 -9.20 -4.45 2.60
C PHE A 32 -9.19 -5.14 3.97
N ASP A 33 -8.76 -6.39 4.09
CA ASP A 33 -8.61 -7.05 5.39
C ASP A 33 -7.62 -6.28 6.29
N TYR A 34 -6.56 -5.75 5.71
CA TYR A 34 -5.59 -4.92 6.41
C TYR A 34 -6.17 -3.59 6.91
N VAL A 35 -6.81 -2.80 6.06
CA VAL A 35 -7.29 -1.46 6.44
C VAL A 35 -8.59 -1.53 7.24
N ASP A 36 -9.56 -2.33 6.81
CA ASP A 36 -10.84 -2.47 7.49
C ASP A 36 -10.67 -3.13 8.86
N GLY A 37 -9.76 -4.12 8.97
CA GLY A 37 -9.43 -4.73 10.26
C GLY A 37 -8.91 -3.71 11.29
N GLN A 38 -8.08 -2.75 10.87
CA GLN A 38 -7.63 -1.67 11.73
C GLN A 38 -8.78 -0.72 12.13
N LEU A 39 -9.67 -0.38 11.18
CA LEU A 39 -10.82 0.49 11.42
C LEU A 39 -11.88 -0.16 12.32
N GLU A 40 -12.01 -1.48 12.28
CA GLU A 40 -12.92 -2.25 13.14
C GLU A 40 -12.31 -2.57 14.50
N GLY A 41 -10.97 -2.60 14.60
CA GLY A 41 -10.24 -3.16 15.73
C GLY A 41 -10.21 -4.70 15.68
N ASP A 42 -10.39 -5.29 14.49
CA ASP A 42 -10.37 -6.74 14.25
C ASP A 42 -8.95 -7.24 13.99
N THR A 43 -8.31 -7.71 15.05
CA THR A 43 -6.95 -8.24 14.99
C THR A 43 -6.84 -9.51 14.15
N ALA A 44 -7.91 -10.30 14.02
CA ALA A 44 -7.89 -11.53 13.22
C ALA A 44 -7.80 -11.20 11.71
N ARG A 45 -8.56 -10.19 11.25
CA ARG A 45 -8.46 -9.69 9.87
C ARG A 45 -7.06 -9.16 9.57
N VAL A 46 -6.53 -8.29 10.43
CA VAL A 46 -5.18 -7.73 10.26
C VAL A 46 -4.13 -8.85 10.25
N THR A 47 -4.23 -9.80 11.17
CA THR A 47 -3.29 -10.94 11.25
C THR A 47 -3.28 -11.77 9.97
N ARG A 48 -4.44 -12.02 9.37
CA ARG A 48 -4.54 -12.78 8.10
C ARG A 48 -3.90 -12.06 6.93
N ALA A 49 -3.98 -10.74 6.91
CA ALA A 49 -3.43 -9.92 5.82
C ALA A 49 -1.90 -9.82 5.85
N LEU A 50 -1.28 -9.98 7.02
CA LEU A 50 0.13 -9.69 7.24
C LEU A 50 1.00 -10.95 7.25
N HIS A 51 2.13 -10.90 6.53
CA HIS A 51 3.19 -11.90 6.67
C HIS A 51 3.85 -11.79 8.05
N PRO A 52 4.30 -12.92 8.67
CA PRO A 52 5.02 -12.87 9.96
C PRO A 52 6.22 -11.91 9.96
N ASP A 53 6.97 -11.87 8.86
CA ASP A 53 8.16 -11.01 8.71
C ASP A 53 7.84 -9.62 8.11
N LEU A 54 6.65 -9.09 8.38
CA LEU A 54 6.25 -7.78 7.87
C LEU A 54 7.31 -6.70 8.18
N ALA A 55 7.70 -5.98 7.14
CA ALA A 55 8.53 -4.79 7.26
C ALA A 55 7.71 -3.53 6.95
N LYS A 56 7.16 -2.85 7.99
CA LYS A 56 6.45 -1.57 7.83
C LYS A 56 7.36 -0.41 8.24
N ARG A 57 7.47 0.59 7.34
CA ARG A 57 8.39 1.72 7.52
C ARG A 57 7.76 3.04 7.07
N ALA A 58 8.14 4.15 7.73
CA ALA A 58 7.83 5.49 7.24
C ALA A 58 9.10 6.34 7.14
N VAL A 59 9.12 7.17 6.12
CA VAL A 59 10.14 8.22 5.98
C VAL A 59 9.83 9.33 6.98
N ARG A 60 10.85 9.76 7.71
CA ARG A 60 10.75 10.94 8.58
C ARG A 60 11.19 12.16 7.79
N ALA A 61 10.32 13.17 7.73
CA ALA A 61 10.69 14.46 7.19
C ALA A 61 11.36 15.32 8.28
N LYS A 62 12.38 16.08 7.91
CA LYS A 62 13.06 17.05 8.76
C LYS A 62 13.24 18.37 8.02
N ALA A 63 13.57 19.43 8.75
CA ALA A 63 13.80 20.76 8.17
C ALA A 63 15.08 20.82 7.29
N ASP A 64 16.07 19.98 7.58
CA ASP A 64 17.27 19.84 6.75
C ASP A 64 17.02 18.78 5.67
N PRO A 65 16.95 19.16 4.37
CA PRO A 65 16.66 18.24 3.28
C PRO A 65 17.81 17.25 2.99
N ASP A 66 19.02 17.54 3.42
CA ASP A 66 20.21 16.72 3.13
C ASP A 66 20.45 15.64 4.20
N GLU A 67 19.70 15.64 5.32
CA GLU A 67 19.87 14.68 6.38
C GLU A 67 19.05 13.40 6.13
N VAL A 68 19.74 12.27 5.99
CA VAL A 68 19.12 10.94 5.93
C VAL A 68 18.79 10.45 7.33
N LEU A 69 17.54 10.61 7.73
CA LEU A 69 17.05 10.15 9.04
C LEU A 69 16.77 8.63 9.04
N ALA A 70 16.92 8.02 10.23
CA ALA A 70 16.47 6.66 10.42
C ALA A 70 14.96 6.53 10.18
N LEU A 71 14.54 5.49 9.46
CA LEU A 71 13.13 5.22 9.21
C LEU A 71 12.38 4.94 10.52
N ARG A 72 11.14 5.42 10.64
CA ARG A 72 10.23 4.88 11.64
C ARG A 72 9.88 3.45 11.24
N ARG A 73 10.04 2.52 12.16
CA ARG A 73 9.75 1.09 11.95
C ARG A 73 8.54 0.69 12.78
N MET A 74 7.80 -0.29 12.26
CA MET A 74 6.70 -0.93 12.95
C MET A 74 6.71 -2.41 12.58
N SER A 75 6.69 -3.29 13.56
CA SER A 75 6.59 -4.73 13.37
C SER A 75 5.13 -5.15 13.13
N ARG A 76 4.95 -6.40 12.70
CA ARG A 76 3.62 -7.02 12.60
C ARG A 76 2.90 -7.02 13.97
N ASP A 77 3.59 -7.42 15.01
CA ASP A 77 3.00 -7.56 16.35
C ASP A 77 2.63 -6.19 16.93
N GLU A 78 3.47 -5.18 16.74
CA GLU A 78 3.14 -3.80 17.12
C GLU A 78 1.88 -3.30 16.42
N LEU A 79 1.71 -3.59 15.12
CA LEU A 79 0.51 -3.20 14.38
C LEU A 79 -0.74 -3.93 14.88
N ILE A 80 -0.61 -5.23 15.20
CA ILE A 80 -1.71 -6.02 15.79
C ILE A 80 -2.08 -5.48 17.17
N ASP A 81 -1.11 -5.10 17.99
CA ASP A 81 -1.34 -4.51 19.31
C ASP A 81 -2.03 -3.14 19.21
N LEU A 82 -1.60 -2.28 18.29
CA LEU A 82 -2.28 -1.00 18.03
C LEU A 82 -3.73 -1.23 17.55
N THR A 83 -3.97 -2.24 16.72
CA THR A 83 -5.32 -2.61 16.30
C THR A 83 -6.17 -3.06 17.47
N ARG A 84 -5.62 -3.90 18.37
CA ARG A 84 -6.29 -4.37 19.60
C ARG A 84 -6.65 -3.22 20.53
N GLN A 85 -5.78 -2.21 20.60
CA GLN A 85 -6.01 -0.99 21.38
C GLN A 85 -7.01 -0.04 20.72
N GLY A 86 -7.45 -0.32 19.50
CA GLY A 86 -8.37 0.53 18.76
C GLY A 86 -7.77 1.84 18.26
N ALA A 87 -6.45 1.88 18.01
CA ALA A 87 -5.74 3.10 17.61
C ALA A 87 -6.33 3.81 16.37
N LEU A 88 -6.93 3.03 15.45
CA LEU A 88 -7.63 3.55 14.27
C LEU A 88 -9.13 3.21 14.26
N LYS A 89 -9.66 2.68 15.37
CA LYS A 89 -11.08 2.29 15.43
C LYS A 89 -11.98 3.47 15.12
N THR A 90 -12.83 3.31 14.10
CA THR A 90 -13.66 4.38 13.54
C THR A 90 -15.06 3.81 13.32
N PRO A 91 -16.14 4.55 13.64
CA PRO A 91 -17.50 4.16 13.28
C PRO A 91 -17.63 3.91 11.78
N ARG A 92 -18.39 2.88 11.40
CA ARG A 92 -18.44 2.40 10.01
C ARG A 92 -19.01 3.43 9.02
N ASP A 93 -19.90 4.27 9.46
CA ASP A 93 -20.48 5.39 8.71
C ASP A 93 -19.49 6.54 8.45
N GLN A 94 -18.35 6.54 9.14
CA GLN A 94 -17.26 7.50 8.99
C GLN A 94 -16.04 6.94 8.25
N TRP A 95 -16.15 5.73 7.70
CA TRP A 95 -15.04 5.14 6.96
C TRP A 95 -14.79 5.88 5.66
N ASP A 96 -13.58 6.37 5.53
CA ASP A 96 -13.06 6.98 4.31
C ASP A 96 -11.74 6.29 3.97
N ARG A 97 -11.80 5.30 3.09
CA ARG A 97 -10.63 4.56 2.62
C ARG A 97 -10.81 4.12 1.18
N THR A 98 -9.71 4.11 0.47
CA THR A 98 -9.61 3.57 -0.89
C THR A 98 -8.49 2.53 -0.96
N VAL A 99 -8.73 1.50 -1.76
CA VAL A 99 -7.73 0.48 -2.10
C VAL A 99 -7.59 0.47 -3.62
N ARG A 100 -6.37 0.43 -4.11
CA ARG A 100 -6.07 0.30 -5.53
C ARG A 100 -4.88 -0.63 -5.73
N VAL A 101 -5.04 -1.70 -6.50
CA VAL A 101 -3.94 -2.52 -6.98
C VAL A 101 -3.25 -1.75 -8.10
N LEU A 102 -1.94 -1.60 -7.98
CA LEU A 102 -1.12 -0.83 -8.92
C LEU A 102 -0.46 -1.74 -9.95
N ASP A 103 -0.02 -2.93 -9.51
CA ASP A 103 0.64 -3.90 -10.37
C ASP A 103 0.56 -5.31 -9.78
N VAL A 104 0.59 -6.32 -10.66
CA VAL A 104 0.70 -7.74 -10.32
C VAL A 104 1.64 -8.42 -11.30
N ALA A 105 2.70 -9.03 -10.79
CA ALA A 105 3.69 -9.76 -11.60
C ALA A 105 3.93 -11.14 -10.98
N GLY A 106 3.31 -12.18 -11.52
CA GLY A 106 3.46 -13.55 -11.03
C GLY A 106 2.99 -13.70 -9.57
N ASN A 107 3.92 -13.91 -8.64
CA ASN A 107 3.65 -14.09 -7.21
C ASN A 107 3.91 -12.84 -6.37
N VAL A 108 4.08 -11.67 -6.98
CA VAL A 108 4.26 -10.40 -6.28
C VAL A 108 3.26 -9.36 -6.79
N ALA A 109 2.86 -8.45 -5.91
CA ALA A 109 1.93 -7.37 -6.24
C ALA A 109 2.24 -6.10 -5.47
N VAL A 110 1.77 -4.97 -6.00
CA VAL A 110 1.81 -3.67 -5.34
C VAL A 110 0.39 -3.12 -5.24
N ALA A 111 0.01 -2.65 -4.06
CA ALA A 111 -1.26 -1.98 -3.83
C ALA A 111 -1.06 -0.67 -3.06
N ARG A 112 -1.99 0.26 -3.24
CA ARG A 112 -2.05 1.52 -2.50
C ARG A 112 -3.33 1.56 -1.68
N VAL A 113 -3.16 1.83 -0.40
CA VAL A 113 -4.26 2.09 0.54
C VAL A 113 -4.20 3.55 0.96
N GLU A 114 -5.32 4.24 0.96
CA GLU A 114 -5.41 5.61 1.43
C GLU A 114 -6.56 5.77 2.41
N THR A 115 -6.27 6.50 3.48
CA THR A 115 -7.21 6.92 4.51
C THR A 115 -7.04 8.42 4.80
N PRO A 116 -7.88 9.06 5.61
CA PRO A 116 -7.62 10.43 6.06
C PRO A 116 -6.31 10.61 6.84
N TRP A 117 -5.76 9.52 7.42
CA TRP A 117 -4.61 9.60 8.34
C TRP A 117 -3.30 9.18 7.70
N PHE A 118 -3.34 8.35 6.65
CA PHE A 118 -2.11 7.84 6.02
C PHE A 118 -2.36 7.37 4.58
N VAL A 119 -1.26 7.20 3.87
CA VAL A 119 -1.15 6.44 2.63
C VAL A 119 -0.15 5.32 2.85
N ASP A 120 -0.53 4.09 2.54
CA ASP A 120 0.35 2.93 2.51
C ASP A 120 0.60 2.47 1.07
N TYR A 121 1.86 2.24 0.72
CA TYR A 121 2.26 1.48 -0.45
C TYR A 121 2.64 0.08 0.02
N LEU A 122 1.82 -0.89 -0.35
CA LEU A 122 1.93 -2.28 0.08
C LEU A 122 2.62 -3.11 -0.99
N ASN A 123 3.62 -3.90 -0.59
CA ASN A 123 4.13 -4.99 -1.40
C ASN A 123 3.58 -6.30 -0.84
N LEU A 124 2.98 -7.11 -1.72
CA LEU A 124 2.39 -8.39 -1.37
C LEU A 124 3.15 -9.52 -2.05
N GLY A 125 3.22 -10.65 -1.37
CA GLY A 125 3.69 -11.92 -1.91
C GLY A 125 2.59 -12.97 -1.87
N ARG A 126 2.59 -13.87 -2.87
CA ARG A 126 1.71 -15.04 -2.92
C ARG A 126 2.43 -16.26 -2.40
N PHE A 127 1.86 -16.88 -1.37
CA PHE A 127 2.37 -18.07 -0.70
C PHE A 127 1.34 -19.21 -0.86
N GLY A 128 1.57 -20.09 -1.82
CA GLY A 128 0.54 -21.04 -2.27
C GLY A 128 -0.66 -20.29 -2.86
N GLU A 129 -1.83 -20.46 -2.27
CA GLU A 129 -3.06 -19.77 -2.69
C GLU A 129 -3.32 -18.44 -1.95
N ARG A 130 -2.44 -18.06 -1.02
CA ARG A 130 -2.66 -16.90 -0.15
C ARG A 130 -1.74 -15.73 -0.52
N TRP A 131 -2.33 -14.57 -0.71
CA TRP A 131 -1.60 -13.31 -0.73
C TRP A 131 -1.44 -12.75 0.68
N MET A 132 -0.27 -12.20 0.99
CA MET A 132 0.03 -11.56 2.27
C MET A 132 0.90 -10.33 2.05
N ILE A 133 0.70 -9.30 2.87
CA ILE A 133 1.51 -8.09 2.86
C ILE A 133 2.86 -8.39 3.51
N VAL A 134 3.94 -8.25 2.75
CA VAL A 134 5.31 -8.50 3.21
C VAL A 134 6.05 -7.22 3.55
N ASN A 135 5.65 -6.09 2.93
CA ASN A 135 6.26 -4.79 3.19
C ASN A 135 5.23 -3.67 3.03
N ALA A 136 5.38 -2.61 3.81
CA ALA A 136 4.61 -1.39 3.68
C ALA A 136 5.51 -0.16 3.87
N LEU A 137 5.51 0.74 2.89
CA LEU A 137 6.06 2.08 3.06
C LEU A 137 4.89 3.03 3.26
N TRP A 138 4.80 3.64 4.46
CA TRP A 138 3.67 4.49 4.75
C TRP A 138 4.07 5.97 4.89
N TYR A 139 3.15 6.82 4.45
CA TYR A 139 3.19 8.26 4.63
C TYR A 139 2.10 8.68 5.62
N PRO A 140 2.46 9.08 6.85
CA PRO A 140 1.49 9.66 7.78
C PRO A 140 1.09 11.05 7.28
N LYS A 141 -0.21 11.25 7.02
CA LYS A 141 -0.72 12.56 6.60
C LYS A 141 -0.65 13.56 7.76
N PRO A 142 -0.37 14.83 7.48
CA PRO A 142 -0.44 15.89 8.50
C PRO A 142 -1.84 15.92 9.11
N ARG A 143 -1.92 15.96 10.44
CA ARG A 143 -3.20 16.20 11.10
C ARG A 143 -3.61 17.64 10.86
N PRO A 144 -4.90 17.92 10.53
CA PRO A 144 -5.39 19.28 10.54
C PRO A 144 -5.08 19.91 11.90
N ALA A 145 -4.61 21.17 11.89
CA ALA A 145 -4.45 21.90 13.14
C ALA A 145 -5.78 21.91 13.88
N ALA A 146 -5.77 21.57 15.16
CA ALA A 146 -6.95 21.73 16.02
C ALA A 146 -7.39 23.19 15.96
N LYS A 147 -8.66 23.41 15.55
CA LYS A 147 -9.25 24.75 15.58
C LYS A 147 -9.54 25.19 17.00
#